data_5f169ad303dbedcbc3a82c20e6473718
#
_entry.id   5f169ad303dbedcbc3a82c20e6473718
#
_cell.length_a   1.000
_cell.length_b   1.000
_cell.length_c   1.000
_cell.angle_alpha   90.00
_cell.angle_beta   90.00
_cell.angle_gamma   90.00
#
_symmetry.space_group_name_H-M   'P 1'
#
loop_
_entity.id
_entity.type
_entity.pdbx_description
1 polymer ?
#
loop_
_entity_poly.entity_id
_entity_poly.type
_entity_poly.pdbx_seq_one_letter_code
_entity_poly.pdbx_strand_id
1 'polypeptide(L)'
;MKNLIFLLISLNCLSVFSQKIYMDILSSIDDKKMKYETTAKSIWNLAEMGFQENESSAILQEVLKEEGFVIVNGVAGMPTAFEATFGKGSPEIAILGEYDALPGLSQQATPYKMSSNGKAGHACGHHLFGTASAAAAIAIKNYIVKNKKSGTIKFFGCPAEEGGSGKVYMTRAGLFNNSDIALHWHPSSINGASPKPALANKSAKFRFYGIAAHAAAAPEKGRSALDAIEAMNSMVNMMREHVDQSTRIHYVITKGGEAPNVVPDFAEVYYYSRHTRRDEVIKVFDRIVNAAKGAALGTGTTMDYEMIGGTHELLHIESLQKQVYKNLEKIGGYNYSEKEIKFAEKISESLGIKLNTEYVEGVQPYNPSIEAKGSGSTDVGDVSFALPTVGFNAATWVPGTPAHSWQAVAAGGTSIGIKGMLTAAKTLALTGMQLIDDPKLIANAKKEFILKRGKDFIYMPLIGDRKPALNYRN
;
A
#
# COMPACT_ATOMS: atom_id res chain seq x y z
N MET A 1 39.13 -17.83 33.30
CA MET A 1 39.12 -16.39 32.97
C MET A 1 39.71 -16.03 31.63
N LYS A 2 40.95 -16.49 31.26
CA LYS A 2 41.57 -16.15 29.96
C LYS A 2 40.70 -16.55 28.74
N ASN A 3 40.10 -17.74 28.73
CA ASN A 3 39.25 -18.21 27.59
C ASN A 3 37.92 -17.44 27.46
N LEU A 4 37.39 -16.92 28.55
CA LEU A 4 36.14 -16.10 28.53
C LEU A 4 36.40 -14.69 27.97
N ILE A 5 37.58 -14.11 28.27
CA ILE A 5 38.00 -12.81 27.75
C ILE A 5 38.27 -12.90 26.24
N PHE A 6 38.92 -13.99 25.76
CA PHE A 6 39.16 -14.23 24.33
C PHE A 6 37.82 -14.39 23.55
N LEU A 7 36.82 -15.06 24.13
CA LEU A 7 35.51 -15.21 23.53
C LEU A 7 34.75 -13.88 23.44
N LEU A 8 34.82 -13.05 24.48
CA LEU A 8 34.20 -11.72 24.51
C LEU A 8 34.88 -10.74 23.53
N ILE A 9 36.21 -10.78 23.38
CA ILE A 9 36.94 -9.97 22.41
C ILE A 9 36.62 -10.40 20.97
N SER A 10 36.55 -11.70 20.69
CA SER A 10 36.20 -12.20 19.36
C SER A 10 34.75 -11.87 18.96
N LEU A 11 33.79 -11.92 19.89
CA LEU A 11 32.40 -11.51 19.64
C LEU A 11 32.27 -10.00 19.37
N ASN A 12 33.02 -9.15 20.09
CA ASN A 12 33.04 -7.71 19.84
C ASN A 12 33.70 -7.36 18.50
N CYS A 13 34.80 -8.01 18.12
CA CYS A 13 35.43 -7.82 16.82
C CYS A 13 34.51 -8.21 15.66
N LEU A 14 33.77 -9.32 15.77
CA LEU A 14 32.83 -9.77 14.77
C LEU A 14 31.64 -8.79 14.59
N SER A 15 31.12 -8.24 15.71
CA SER A 15 30.03 -7.28 15.66
C SER A 15 30.46 -5.93 15.03
N VAL A 16 31.64 -5.43 15.33
CA VAL A 16 32.19 -4.20 14.74
C VAL A 16 32.48 -4.39 13.24
N PHE A 17 32.99 -5.54 12.85
CA PHE A 17 33.27 -5.84 11.45
C PHE A 17 31.99 -5.95 10.62
N SER A 18 30.97 -6.65 11.11
CA SER A 18 29.66 -6.73 10.47
C SER A 18 28.99 -5.36 10.33
N GLN A 19 29.09 -4.52 11.35
CA GLN A 19 28.55 -3.15 11.33
C GLN A 19 29.22 -2.28 10.26
N LYS A 20 30.54 -2.40 10.08
CA LYS A 20 31.27 -1.68 9.04
C LYS A 20 30.81 -2.11 7.64
N ILE A 21 30.63 -3.41 7.40
CA ILE A 21 30.17 -3.95 6.11
C ILE A 21 28.78 -3.40 5.77
N TYR A 22 27.86 -3.37 6.73
CA TYR A 22 26.53 -2.78 6.49
C TYR A 22 26.63 -1.31 6.09
N MET A 23 27.45 -0.53 6.79
CA MET A 23 27.61 0.90 6.48
C MET A 23 28.20 1.13 5.09
N ASP A 24 29.19 0.31 4.67
CA ASP A 24 29.75 0.38 3.32
C ASP A 24 28.70 0.10 2.23
N ILE A 25 27.80 -0.86 2.46
CA ILE A 25 26.70 -1.14 1.52
C ILE A 25 25.67 -0.03 1.52
N LEU A 26 25.34 0.53 2.69
CA LEU A 26 24.38 1.63 2.79
C LEU A 26 24.91 2.90 2.12
N SER A 27 26.21 3.19 2.23
CA SER A 27 26.83 4.33 1.52
C SER A 27 26.74 4.19 0.00
N SER A 28 26.75 2.96 -0.54
CA SER A 28 26.60 2.73 -1.98
C SER A 28 25.21 3.17 -2.52
N ILE A 29 24.21 3.31 -1.66
CA ILE A 29 22.92 3.89 -2.03
C ILE A 29 23.08 5.40 -2.26
N ASP A 30 23.86 6.09 -1.42
CA ASP A 30 24.16 7.51 -1.59
C ASP A 30 25.00 7.77 -2.84
N ASP A 31 25.98 6.91 -3.14
CA ASP A 31 26.82 6.99 -4.35
C ASP A 31 25.97 6.90 -5.63
N LYS A 32 24.86 6.14 -5.60
CA LYS A 32 23.91 6.00 -6.71
C LYS A 32 22.71 6.96 -6.61
N LYS A 33 22.75 7.96 -5.71
CA LYS A 33 21.64 8.90 -5.49
C LYS A 33 21.10 9.50 -6.79
N MET A 34 21.98 9.95 -7.70
CA MET A 34 21.56 10.57 -8.97
C MET A 34 20.76 9.62 -9.84
N LYS A 35 21.13 8.32 -9.88
CA LYS A 35 20.37 7.29 -10.61
C LYS A 35 18.98 7.14 -10.03
N TYR A 36 18.86 6.97 -8.71
CA TYR A 36 17.57 6.79 -8.04
C TYR A 36 16.69 8.04 -8.09
N GLU A 37 17.29 9.22 -7.98
CA GLU A 37 16.57 10.49 -8.16
C GLU A 37 16.00 10.62 -9.58
N THR A 38 16.78 10.28 -10.61
CA THR A 38 16.31 10.28 -12.01
C THR A 38 15.18 9.27 -12.21
N THR A 39 15.33 8.04 -11.70
CA THR A 39 14.29 7.00 -11.74
C THR A 39 12.98 7.49 -11.11
N ALA A 40 13.04 7.98 -9.87
CA ALA A 40 11.85 8.46 -9.16
C ALA A 40 11.20 9.65 -9.87
N LYS A 41 11.97 10.60 -10.37
CA LYS A 41 11.44 11.76 -11.12
C LYS A 41 10.84 11.38 -12.47
N SER A 42 11.39 10.39 -13.16
CA SER A 42 10.80 9.88 -14.40
C SER A 42 9.41 9.30 -14.14
N ILE A 43 9.26 8.45 -13.13
CA ILE A 43 7.97 7.88 -12.73
C ILE A 43 7.01 8.98 -12.25
N TRP A 44 7.51 9.96 -11.46
CA TRP A 44 6.71 11.09 -11.01
C TRP A 44 6.13 11.92 -12.17
N ASN A 45 6.92 12.14 -13.21
CA ASN A 45 6.49 12.89 -14.41
C ASN A 45 5.46 12.11 -15.24
N LEU A 46 5.58 10.79 -15.33
CA LEU A 46 4.62 9.93 -16.03
C LEU A 46 3.27 9.93 -15.35
N ALA A 47 3.24 9.85 -14.03
CA ALA A 47 2.02 9.83 -13.21
C ALA A 47 0.94 8.89 -13.77
N GLU A 48 1.34 7.67 -14.13
CA GLU A 48 0.46 6.64 -14.70
C GLU A 48 -0.46 6.06 -13.62
N MET A 49 -1.73 5.90 -13.94
CA MET A 49 -2.72 5.36 -13.02
C MET A 49 -2.72 3.83 -13.01
N GLY A 50 -3.33 3.26 -11.99
CA GLY A 50 -3.35 1.81 -11.77
C GLY A 50 -3.76 1.00 -13.00
N PHE A 51 -3.00 -0.05 -13.28
CA PHE A 51 -2.98 -0.93 -14.46
C PHE A 51 -2.60 -0.25 -15.79
N GLN A 52 -2.26 1.04 -15.77
CA GLN A 52 -1.77 1.81 -16.91
C GLN A 52 -0.28 2.18 -16.75
N GLU A 53 0.39 1.69 -15.71
CA GLU A 53 1.78 2.01 -15.31
C GLU A 53 2.82 1.32 -16.21
N ASN A 54 2.65 1.40 -17.54
CA ASN A 54 3.49 0.66 -18.47
C ASN A 54 4.95 1.14 -18.46
N GLU A 55 5.15 2.46 -18.56
CA GLU A 55 6.48 3.06 -18.57
C GLU A 55 7.11 3.03 -17.18
N SER A 56 6.33 3.31 -16.12
CA SER A 56 6.79 3.27 -14.72
C SER A 56 7.28 1.89 -14.33
N SER A 57 6.52 0.84 -14.71
CA SER A 57 6.91 -0.55 -14.53
C SER A 57 8.19 -0.88 -15.32
N ALA A 58 8.27 -0.48 -16.59
CA ALA A 58 9.44 -0.72 -17.45
C ALA A 58 10.71 -0.07 -16.89
N ILE A 59 10.63 1.16 -16.39
CA ILE A 59 11.74 1.88 -15.76
C ILE A 59 12.29 1.08 -14.56
N LEU A 60 11.43 0.61 -13.65
CA LEU A 60 11.88 -0.17 -12.50
C LEU A 60 12.46 -1.52 -12.90
N GLN A 61 11.89 -2.17 -13.91
CA GLN A 61 12.41 -3.43 -14.45
C GLN A 61 13.80 -3.25 -15.04
N GLU A 62 14.04 -2.19 -15.81
CA GLU A 62 15.36 -1.95 -16.41
C GLU A 62 16.41 -1.65 -15.33
N VAL A 63 16.09 -0.83 -14.32
CA VAL A 63 16.97 -0.56 -13.18
C VAL A 63 17.40 -1.86 -12.46
N LEU A 64 16.49 -2.81 -12.29
CA LEU A 64 16.77 -4.11 -11.65
C LEU A 64 17.51 -5.05 -12.59
N LYS A 65 17.17 -5.09 -13.87
CA LYS A 65 17.79 -5.92 -14.89
C LYS A 65 19.25 -5.54 -15.12
N GLU A 66 19.59 -4.25 -15.18
CA GLU A 66 20.96 -3.74 -15.24
C GLU A 66 21.83 -4.25 -14.06
N GLU A 67 21.21 -4.49 -12.91
CA GLU A 67 21.85 -5.00 -11.70
C GLU A 67 21.83 -6.55 -11.63
N GLY A 68 21.38 -7.23 -12.69
CA GLY A 68 21.44 -8.69 -12.82
C GLY A 68 20.26 -9.45 -12.23
N PHE A 69 19.13 -8.79 -11.95
CA PHE A 69 17.90 -9.49 -11.60
C PHE A 69 17.26 -10.13 -12.83
N VAL A 70 16.69 -11.30 -12.65
CA VAL A 70 15.86 -11.98 -13.66
C VAL A 70 14.44 -11.49 -13.53
N ILE A 71 13.86 -11.00 -14.62
CA ILE A 71 12.53 -10.37 -14.64
C ILE A 71 11.49 -11.35 -15.22
N VAL A 72 10.35 -11.46 -14.54
CA VAL A 72 9.13 -12.13 -15.04
C VAL A 72 7.99 -11.12 -15.08
N ASN A 73 7.53 -10.78 -16.26
CA ASN A 73 6.49 -9.78 -16.50
C ASN A 73 5.10 -10.38 -16.55
N GLY A 74 4.08 -9.53 -16.35
CA GLY A 74 2.67 -9.87 -16.54
C GLY A 74 2.16 -10.87 -15.49
N VAL A 75 2.79 -10.92 -14.31
CA VAL A 75 2.41 -11.86 -13.26
C VAL A 75 0.97 -11.63 -12.78
N ALA A 76 0.31 -12.68 -12.33
CA ALA A 76 -1.09 -12.66 -11.87
C ALA A 76 -2.10 -12.09 -12.89
N GLY A 77 -1.78 -12.10 -14.19
CA GLY A 77 -2.65 -11.59 -15.25
C GLY A 77 -2.72 -10.06 -15.34
N MET A 78 -1.77 -9.35 -14.76
CA MET A 78 -1.66 -7.89 -14.79
C MET A 78 -0.43 -7.48 -15.60
N PRO A 79 -0.59 -6.85 -16.78
CA PRO A 79 0.54 -6.51 -17.67
C PRO A 79 1.64 -5.68 -17.04
N THR A 80 1.28 -4.82 -16.10
CA THR A 80 2.20 -3.91 -15.41
C THR A 80 2.81 -4.49 -14.13
N ALA A 81 2.36 -5.69 -13.68
CA ALA A 81 2.96 -6.40 -12.54
C ALA A 81 4.16 -7.23 -12.97
N PHE A 82 5.18 -7.31 -12.13
CA PHE A 82 6.36 -8.11 -12.40
C PHE A 82 7.03 -8.65 -11.13
N GLU A 83 7.81 -9.71 -11.27
CA GLU A 83 8.74 -10.24 -10.28
C GLU A 83 10.18 -10.10 -10.80
N ALA A 84 11.07 -9.60 -9.97
CA ALA A 84 12.51 -9.53 -10.26
C ALA A 84 13.27 -10.32 -9.20
N THR A 85 13.98 -11.37 -9.61
CA THR A 85 14.65 -12.30 -8.71
C THR A 85 16.16 -12.25 -8.86
N PHE A 86 16.89 -12.22 -7.74
CA PHE A 86 18.35 -12.37 -7.68
C PHE A 86 18.75 -13.33 -6.56
N GLY A 87 19.81 -14.11 -6.83
CA GLY A 87 20.38 -15.04 -5.86
C GLY A 87 19.72 -16.43 -5.89
N LYS A 88 20.07 -17.25 -4.92
CA LYS A 88 19.51 -18.60 -4.73
C LYS A 88 19.64 -19.08 -3.29
N GLY A 89 18.72 -19.93 -2.88
CA GLY A 89 18.71 -20.53 -1.54
C GLY A 89 18.01 -19.61 -0.52
N SER A 90 18.05 -20.07 0.71
CA SER A 90 17.39 -19.37 1.83
C SER A 90 18.33 -18.42 2.56
N PRO A 91 17.79 -17.36 3.19
CA PRO A 91 16.38 -17.01 3.20
C PRO A 91 15.92 -16.35 1.87
N GLU A 92 14.62 -16.42 1.57
CA GLU A 92 13.99 -15.72 0.46
C GLU A 92 13.24 -14.50 0.99
N ILE A 93 13.68 -13.30 0.62
CA ILE A 93 13.14 -12.02 1.08
C ILE A 93 12.38 -11.34 -0.06
N ALA A 94 11.09 -11.12 0.15
CA ALA A 94 10.25 -10.33 -0.74
C ALA A 94 10.38 -8.84 -0.39
N ILE A 95 10.49 -7.98 -1.40
CA ILE A 95 10.45 -6.52 -1.26
C ILE A 95 9.34 -6.01 -2.17
N LEU A 96 8.35 -5.32 -1.59
CA LEU A 96 7.24 -4.77 -2.34
C LEU A 96 7.60 -3.39 -2.90
N GLY A 97 7.16 -3.09 -4.12
CA GLY A 97 7.32 -1.78 -4.75
C GLY A 97 6.05 -1.37 -5.49
N GLU A 98 5.52 -0.19 -5.19
CA GLU A 98 4.36 0.42 -5.82
C GLU A 98 4.81 1.57 -6.72
N TYR A 99 4.00 1.91 -7.74
CA TYR A 99 4.36 2.97 -8.72
C TYR A 99 3.15 3.58 -9.43
N ASP A 100 1.93 3.34 -8.96
CA ASP A 100 0.70 3.94 -9.50
C ASP A 100 0.44 5.34 -8.95
N ALA A 101 -0.23 6.18 -9.76
CA ALA A 101 -0.62 7.54 -9.44
C ALA A 101 -2.14 7.67 -9.24
N LEU A 102 -2.56 8.76 -8.60
CA LEU A 102 -3.95 9.08 -8.32
C LEU A 102 -4.53 10.05 -9.36
N PRO A 103 -5.78 9.83 -9.83
CA PRO A 103 -6.45 10.74 -10.75
C PRO A 103 -6.77 12.08 -10.11
N GLY A 104 -6.86 13.14 -10.93
CA GLY A 104 -7.31 14.46 -10.52
C GLY A 104 -6.30 15.27 -9.69
N LEU A 105 -5.11 14.73 -9.43
CA LEU A 105 -4.10 15.34 -8.57
C LEU A 105 -2.84 15.79 -9.33
N SER A 106 -3.03 16.26 -10.58
CA SER A 106 -1.95 16.85 -11.37
C SER A 106 -1.38 18.09 -10.67
N GLN A 107 -0.07 18.12 -10.40
CA GLN A 107 0.61 19.15 -9.63
C GLN A 107 2.07 19.27 -10.03
N GLN A 108 2.60 20.48 -10.08
CA GLN A 108 4.01 20.76 -10.25
C GLN A 108 4.77 20.65 -8.91
N ALA A 109 6.10 20.45 -8.97
CA ALA A 109 6.97 20.42 -7.79
C ALA A 109 7.23 21.84 -7.24
N THR A 110 6.16 22.60 -6.96
CA THR A 110 6.17 23.97 -6.45
C THR A 110 5.37 24.06 -5.15
N PRO A 111 5.70 25.01 -4.25
CA PRO A 111 4.98 25.12 -2.97
C PRO A 111 3.63 25.83 -3.11
N TYR A 112 3.07 25.85 -4.27
CA TYR A 112 1.77 26.44 -4.61
C TYR A 112 0.93 25.43 -5.40
N LYS A 113 -0.39 25.48 -5.24
CA LYS A 113 -1.28 24.65 -6.04
C LYS A 113 -1.21 25.10 -7.51
N MET A 114 -0.56 24.28 -8.33
CA MET A 114 -0.33 24.55 -9.75
C MET A 114 -0.35 23.26 -10.54
N SER A 115 -1.34 23.08 -11.40
CA SER A 115 -1.44 21.88 -12.25
C SER A 115 -0.22 21.76 -13.18
N SER A 116 0.19 20.51 -13.43
CA SER A 116 1.17 20.15 -14.48
C SER A 116 0.52 19.88 -15.84
N ASN A 117 -0.79 20.18 -15.99
CA ASN A 117 -1.63 19.86 -17.15
C ASN A 117 -1.84 18.36 -17.41
N GLY A 118 -1.40 17.50 -16.51
CA GLY A 118 -1.70 16.06 -16.53
C GLY A 118 -3.05 15.74 -15.93
N LYS A 119 -3.45 14.46 -15.98
CA LYS A 119 -4.71 13.93 -15.41
C LYS A 119 -4.54 13.36 -14.01
N ALA A 120 -3.31 13.04 -13.59
CA ALA A 120 -2.99 12.35 -12.35
C ALA A 120 -1.73 12.93 -11.67
N GLY A 121 -1.45 12.49 -10.46
CA GLY A 121 -0.24 12.84 -9.71
C GLY A 121 0.05 11.84 -8.59
N HIS A 122 1.33 11.70 -8.22
CA HIS A 122 1.79 10.79 -7.18
C HIS A 122 1.51 11.34 -5.76
N ALA A 123 0.24 11.46 -5.41
CA ALA A 123 -0.19 12.02 -4.12
C ALA A 123 -0.08 11.02 -2.95
N CYS A 124 0.24 9.77 -3.22
CA CYS A 124 0.63 8.75 -2.24
C CYS A 124 2.14 8.47 -2.24
N GLY A 125 2.88 9.06 -3.19
CA GLY A 125 4.33 8.97 -3.27
C GLY A 125 4.86 7.63 -3.82
N HIS A 126 4.06 6.86 -4.54
CA HIS A 126 4.43 5.52 -5.02
C HIS A 126 5.63 5.53 -5.99
N HIS A 127 5.91 6.62 -6.71
CA HIS A 127 7.15 6.80 -7.47
C HIS A 127 8.42 6.69 -6.59
N LEU A 128 8.35 7.18 -5.34
CA LEU A 128 9.42 7.05 -4.35
C LEU A 128 9.41 5.63 -3.74
N PHE A 129 8.21 5.08 -3.52
CA PHE A 129 8.04 3.74 -2.94
C PHE A 129 8.74 2.68 -3.81
N GLY A 130 8.38 2.57 -5.07
CA GLY A 130 8.99 1.61 -6.00
C GLY A 130 10.50 1.79 -6.14
N THR A 131 10.95 3.04 -6.26
CA THR A 131 12.36 3.37 -6.44
C THR A 131 13.20 3.02 -5.21
N ALA A 132 12.76 3.37 -3.99
CA ALA A 132 13.47 3.02 -2.75
C ALA A 132 13.54 1.52 -2.54
N SER A 133 12.44 0.81 -2.83
CA SER A 133 12.37 -0.65 -2.75
C SER A 133 13.33 -1.32 -3.72
N ALA A 134 13.46 -0.81 -4.96
CA ALA A 134 14.43 -1.28 -5.94
C ALA A 134 15.88 -1.00 -5.48
N ALA A 135 16.16 0.20 -4.96
CA ALA A 135 17.46 0.56 -4.41
C ALA A 135 17.85 -0.35 -3.23
N ALA A 136 16.91 -0.69 -2.35
CA ALA A 136 17.12 -1.62 -1.25
C ALA A 136 17.41 -3.05 -1.74
N ALA A 137 16.63 -3.55 -2.72
CA ALA A 137 16.85 -4.86 -3.32
C ALA A 137 18.27 -4.97 -3.93
N ILE A 138 18.71 -3.94 -4.64
CA ILE A 138 20.07 -3.84 -5.22
C ILE A 138 21.14 -3.84 -4.12
N ALA A 139 20.94 -3.09 -3.04
CA ALA A 139 21.89 -3.03 -1.94
C ALA A 139 22.02 -4.40 -1.23
N ILE A 140 20.91 -5.10 -0.97
CA ILE A 140 20.91 -6.44 -0.38
C ILE A 140 21.58 -7.44 -1.32
N LYS A 141 21.31 -7.37 -2.64
CA LYS A 141 22.01 -8.15 -3.66
C LYS A 141 23.52 -7.93 -3.59
N ASN A 142 23.98 -6.68 -3.53
CA ASN A 142 25.39 -6.34 -3.42
C ASN A 142 26.02 -6.91 -2.14
N TYR A 143 25.27 -6.90 -1.03
CA TYR A 143 25.68 -7.52 0.23
C TYR A 143 25.87 -9.03 0.07
N ILE A 144 24.92 -9.74 -0.53
CA ILE A 144 24.98 -11.19 -0.78
C ILE A 144 26.22 -11.53 -1.61
N VAL A 145 26.45 -10.80 -2.71
CA VAL A 145 27.58 -11.04 -3.61
C VAL A 145 28.92 -10.76 -2.93
N LYS A 146 29.07 -9.57 -2.33
CA LYS A 146 30.32 -9.13 -1.67
C LYS A 146 30.75 -10.09 -0.55
N ASN A 147 29.78 -10.62 0.19
CA ASN A 147 30.04 -11.46 1.37
C ASN A 147 29.80 -12.96 1.12
N LYS A 148 29.57 -13.36 -0.14
CA LYS A 148 29.36 -14.76 -0.55
C LYS A 148 28.29 -15.46 0.29
N LYS A 149 27.19 -14.76 0.59
CA LYS A 149 26.09 -15.29 1.36
C LYS A 149 25.11 -16.08 0.48
N SER A 150 24.41 -17.04 1.08
CA SER A 150 23.21 -17.64 0.48
C SER A 150 22.02 -16.75 0.75
N GLY A 151 21.08 -16.69 -0.17
CA GLY A 151 19.81 -15.97 -0.05
C GLY A 151 19.24 -15.60 -1.40
N THR A 152 17.95 -15.41 -1.43
CA THR A 152 17.20 -14.96 -2.62
C THR A 152 16.50 -13.66 -2.30
N ILE A 153 16.61 -12.67 -3.18
CA ILE A 153 15.88 -11.42 -3.11
C ILE A 153 14.88 -11.39 -4.25
N LYS A 154 13.62 -11.18 -3.92
CA LYS A 154 12.53 -10.99 -4.87
C LYS A 154 11.97 -9.59 -4.71
N PHE A 155 12.10 -8.77 -5.73
CA PHE A 155 11.36 -7.53 -5.83
C PHE A 155 10.05 -7.81 -6.55
N PHE A 156 8.94 -7.41 -5.95
CA PHE A 156 7.61 -7.48 -6.54
C PHE A 156 7.14 -6.11 -6.96
N GLY A 157 7.05 -5.88 -8.27
CA GLY A 157 6.40 -4.70 -8.84
C GLY A 157 4.88 -4.85 -8.73
N CYS A 158 4.30 -4.06 -7.83
CA CYS A 158 2.90 -4.15 -7.41
C CYS A 158 2.11 -2.98 -7.98
N PRO A 159 1.38 -3.16 -9.09
CA PRO A 159 0.58 -2.10 -9.71
C PRO A 159 -0.73 -1.87 -8.96
N ALA A 160 -1.36 -0.73 -9.23
CA ALA A 160 -2.75 -0.43 -8.94
C ALA A 160 -3.16 -0.62 -7.46
N GLU A 161 -2.30 -0.18 -6.51
CA GLU A 161 -2.67 -0.16 -5.09
C GLU A 161 -3.89 0.74 -4.87
N GLU A 162 -3.96 1.87 -5.58
CA GLU A 162 -5.01 2.89 -5.52
C GLU A 162 -6.32 2.42 -6.18
N GLY A 163 -6.95 1.43 -5.55
CA GLY A 163 -8.27 0.91 -5.89
C GLY A 163 -8.30 -0.25 -6.88
N GLY A 164 -7.16 -0.66 -7.46
CA GLY A 164 -7.08 -1.83 -8.34
C GLY A 164 -6.76 -3.12 -7.59
N SER A 165 -6.22 -3.04 -6.37
CA SER A 165 -5.91 -4.17 -5.49
C SER A 165 -4.91 -5.18 -6.11
N GLY A 166 -3.82 -4.68 -6.74
CA GLY A 166 -2.86 -5.52 -7.46
C GLY A 166 -2.26 -6.64 -6.60
N LYS A 167 -1.90 -6.35 -5.34
CA LYS A 167 -1.31 -7.35 -4.43
C LYS A 167 -2.30 -8.45 -4.02
N VAL A 168 -3.61 -8.18 -4.03
CA VAL A 168 -4.63 -9.22 -3.80
C VAL A 168 -4.56 -10.28 -4.89
N TYR A 169 -4.44 -9.86 -6.16
CA TYR A 169 -4.29 -10.79 -7.30
C TYR A 169 -2.97 -11.54 -7.24
N MET A 170 -1.88 -10.87 -6.87
CA MET A 170 -0.56 -11.49 -6.69
C MET A 170 -0.57 -12.53 -5.57
N THR A 171 -1.21 -12.23 -4.44
CA THR A 171 -1.38 -13.15 -3.30
C THR A 171 -2.24 -14.35 -3.70
N ARG A 172 -3.35 -14.12 -4.39
CA ARG A 172 -4.23 -15.18 -4.91
C ARG A 172 -3.51 -16.11 -5.90
N ALA A 173 -2.60 -15.55 -6.71
CA ALA A 173 -1.78 -16.32 -7.64
C ALA A 173 -0.63 -17.09 -6.94
N GLY A 174 -0.45 -16.94 -5.63
CA GLY A 174 0.57 -17.66 -4.85
C GLY A 174 1.99 -17.12 -5.00
N LEU A 175 2.18 -15.91 -5.53
CA LEU A 175 3.52 -15.36 -5.81
C LEU A 175 4.40 -15.22 -4.56
N PHE A 176 3.78 -15.06 -3.40
CA PHE A 176 4.48 -14.88 -2.12
C PHE A 176 4.74 -16.19 -1.36
N ASN A 177 4.23 -17.34 -1.83
CA ASN A 177 4.22 -18.59 -1.06
C ASN A 177 5.61 -19.14 -0.72
N ASN A 178 6.62 -18.84 -1.52
CA ASN A 178 7.98 -19.33 -1.32
C ASN A 178 8.85 -18.34 -0.54
N SER A 179 8.40 -17.11 -0.32
CA SER A 179 9.17 -16.11 0.41
C SER A 179 9.03 -16.30 1.92
N ASP A 180 10.10 -15.98 2.66
CA ASP A 180 10.15 -16.12 4.11
C ASP A 180 9.58 -14.90 4.84
N ILE A 181 9.87 -13.71 4.33
CA ILE A 181 9.48 -12.40 4.89
C ILE A 181 9.18 -11.44 3.73
N ALA A 182 8.19 -10.58 3.91
CA ALA A 182 7.97 -9.42 3.05
C ALA A 182 8.33 -8.12 3.76
N LEU A 183 9.09 -7.27 3.07
CA LEU A 183 9.47 -5.94 3.48
C LEU A 183 8.76 -4.90 2.60
N HIS A 184 8.22 -3.87 3.23
CA HIS A 184 7.69 -2.71 2.53
C HIS A 184 7.94 -1.42 3.33
N TRP A 185 7.62 -0.30 2.75
CA TRP A 185 7.60 1.00 3.43
C TRP A 185 6.51 1.86 2.81
N HIS A 186 6.22 3.02 3.38
CA HIS A 186 5.27 3.93 2.76
C HIS A 186 5.72 5.38 2.92
N PRO A 187 5.61 6.21 1.88
CA PRO A 187 5.77 7.66 1.95
C PRO A 187 4.87 8.28 3.02
N SER A 188 5.39 9.28 3.73
CA SER A 188 4.68 9.92 4.83
C SER A 188 5.21 11.33 5.07
N SER A 189 4.59 12.04 6.01
CA SER A 189 5.08 13.31 6.54
C SER A 189 5.95 13.16 7.80
N ILE A 190 6.22 11.92 8.23
CA ILE A 190 7.03 11.59 9.42
C ILE A 190 7.87 10.34 9.17
N ASN A 191 8.98 10.19 9.90
CA ASN A 191 9.69 8.93 10.04
C ASN A 191 9.14 8.16 11.23
N GLY A 192 8.69 6.91 11.04
CA GLY A 192 8.19 6.10 12.13
C GLY A 192 7.91 4.67 11.73
N ALA A 193 8.05 3.75 12.68
CA ALA A 193 7.81 2.33 12.48
C ALA A 193 6.85 1.74 13.53
N SER A 194 6.01 2.56 14.15
CA SER A 194 4.91 2.06 14.96
C SER A 194 3.89 1.34 14.08
N PRO A 195 3.30 0.22 14.55
CA PRO A 195 2.27 -0.46 13.78
C PRO A 195 1.08 0.47 13.54
N LYS A 196 0.62 0.53 12.30
CA LYS A 196 -0.59 1.28 11.94
C LYS A 196 -1.64 0.29 11.45
N PRO A 197 -2.88 0.39 11.94
CA PRO A 197 -3.93 -0.47 11.43
C PRO A 197 -4.23 -0.13 9.97
N ALA A 198 -4.51 -1.16 9.18
CA ALA A 198 -5.17 -1.02 7.89
C ALA A 198 -6.49 -1.79 7.97
N LEU A 199 -7.57 -1.18 7.48
CA LEU A 199 -8.89 -1.77 7.56
C LEU A 199 -9.09 -2.79 6.44
N ALA A 200 -9.63 -3.94 6.77
CA ALA A 200 -10.23 -4.82 5.78
C ALA A 200 -11.41 -4.11 5.12
N ASN A 201 -11.64 -4.37 3.83
CA ASN A 201 -12.79 -3.83 3.12
C ASN A 201 -13.36 -4.83 2.09
N LYS A 202 -14.65 -4.63 1.77
CA LYS A 202 -15.32 -5.16 0.58
C LYS A 202 -16.12 -4.04 -0.05
N SER A 203 -16.07 -3.97 -1.37
CA SER A 203 -16.84 -2.98 -2.12
C SER A 203 -17.48 -3.59 -3.34
N ALA A 204 -18.71 -3.20 -3.63
CA ALA A 204 -19.48 -3.71 -4.76
C ALA A 204 -20.46 -2.66 -5.30
N LYS A 205 -20.73 -2.75 -6.58
CA LYS A 205 -21.83 -2.04 -7.24
C LYS A 205 -23.05 -2.95 -7.27
N PHE A 206 -24.14 -2.49 -6.68
CA PHE A 206 -25.42 -3.16 -6.72
C PHE A 206 -26.29 -2.50 -7.79
N ARG A 207 -26.82 -3.30 -8.70
CA ARG A 207 -27.64 -2.87 -9.83
C ARG A 207 -29.03 -3.43 -9.67
N PHE A 208 -30.02 -2.59 -9.91
CA PHE A 208 -31.42 -2.96 -9.88
C PHE A 208 -32.03 -2.72 -11.26
N TYR A 209 -32.89 -3.65 -11.65
CA TYR A 209 -33.58 -3.65 -12.95
C TYR A 209 -35.08 -3.68 -12.70
N GLY A 210 -35.75 -2.64 -13.18
CA GLY A 210 -37.18 -2.42 -13.02
C GLY A 210 -37.93 -2.45 -14.34
N ILE A 211 -39.04 -1.74 -14.42
CA ILE A 211 -39.88 -1.58 -15.60
C ILE A 211 -40.20 -0.10 -15.78
N ALA A 212 -39.85 0.48 -16.91
CA ALA A 212 -40.18 1.87 -17.23
C ALA A 212 -41.67 2.04 -17.49
N ALA A 213 -42.20 3.16 -17.04
CA ALA A 213 -43.57 3.58 -17.31
C ALA A 213 -43.68 5.10 -17.24
N HIS A 214 -44.76 5.67 -17.78
CA HIS A 214 -45.04 7.10 -17.57
C HIS A 214 -45.50 7.32 -16.13
N ALA A 215 -44.72 8.03 -15.33
CA ALA A 215 -44.90 8.13 -13.89
C ALA A 215 -46.24 8.76 -13.44
N ALA A 216 -46.89 9.55 -14.30
CA ALA A 216 -48.20 10.15 -14.02
C ALA A 216 -49.35 9.43 -14.72
N ALA A 217 -49.13 8.88 -15.95
CA ALA A 217 -50.23 8.33 -16.75
C ALA A 217 -50.49 6.83 -16.53
N ALA A 218 -49.44 6.06 -16.15
CA ALA A 218 -49.56 4.63 -15.96
C ALA A 218 -48.51 4.12 -14.92
N PRO A 219 -48.42 4.70 -13.72
CA PRO A 219 -47.41 4.32 -12.71
C PRO A 219 -47.54 2.87 -12.27
N GLU A 220 -48.76 2.30 -12.27
CA GLU A 220 -49.02 0.90 -11.90
C GLU A 220 -48.34 -0.13 -12.83
N LYS A 221 -47.95 0.26 -14.03
CA LYS A 221 -47.22 -0.58 -15.01
C LYS A 221 -45.71 -0.54 -14.78
N GLY A 222 -45.22 0.41 -14.01
CA GLY A 222 -43.79 0.56 -13.71
C GLY A 222 -43.35 -0.25 -12.49
N ARG A 223 -42.01 -0.47 -12.42
CA ARG A 223 -41.31 -0.93 -11.22
C ARG A 223 -40.01 -0.13 -11.12
N SER A 224 -39.94 0.72 -10.12
CA SER A 224 -38.81 1.66 -9.98
C SER A 224 -37.58 0.97 -9.41
N ALA A 225 -36.54 0.95 -10.20
CA ALA A 225 -35.22 0.49 -9.76
C ALA A 225 -34.60 1.46 -8.71
N LEU A 226 -34.95 2.75 -8.77
CA LEU A 226 -34.52 3.73 -7.78
C LEU A 226 -35.17 3.46 -6.41
N ASP A 227 -36.47 3.13 -6.36
CA ASP A 227 -37.17 2.79 -5.11
C ASP A 227 -36.53 1.55 -4.46
N ALA A 228 -36.05 0.59 -5.27
CA ALA A 228 -35.32 -0.56 -4.77
C ALA A 228 -34.00 -0.13 -4.11
N ILE A 229 -33.25 0.84 -4.66
CA ILE A 229 -32.04 1.40 -4.02
C ILE A 229 -32.40 2.13 -2.72
N GLU A 230 -33.46 2.93 -2.69
CA GLU A 230 -33.89 3.63 -1.49
C GLU A 230 -34.31 2.66 -0.38
N ALA A 231 -35.04 1.59 -0.72
CA ALA A 231 -35.38 0.52 0.20
C ALA A 231 -34.13 -0.21 0.74
N MET A 232 -33.19 -0.57 -0.13
CA MET A 232 -31.90 -1.14 0.28
C MET A 232 -31.15 -0.21 1.22
N ASN A 233 -30.98 1.06 0.86
CA ASN A 233 -30.27 2.05 1.66
C ASN A 233 -30.94 2.26 3.03
N SER A 234 -32.27 2.26 3.09
CA SER A 234 -33.04 2.36 4.34
C SER A 234 -32.76 1.16 5.24
N MET A 235 -32.83 -0.07 4.72
CA MET A 235 -32.51 -1.28 5.49
C MET A 235 -31.05 -1.31 5.97
N VAL A 236 -30.10 -0.90 5.14
CA VAL A 236 -28.67 -0.82 5.52
C VAL A 236 -28.45 0.27 6.57
N ASN A 237 -29.15 1.40 6.50
CA ASN A 237 -29.04 2.45 7.51
C ASN A 237 -29.60 1.98 8.87
N MET A 238 -30.73 1.26 8.90
CA MET A 238 -31.24 0.62 10.12
C MET A 238 -30.25 -0.41 10.69
N MET A 239 -29.57 -1.15 9.83
CA MET A 239 -28.56 -2.15 10.24
C MET A 239 -27.38 -1.54 11.00
N ARG A 240 -27.07 -0.23 10.82
CA ARG A 240 -25.93 0.45 11.47
C ARG A 240 -25.99 0.41 12.99
N GLU A 241 -27.18 0.35 13.59
CA GLU A 241 -27.37 0.19 15.05
C GLU A 241 -26.98 -1.20 15.55
N HIS A 242 -26.81 -2.19 14.64
CA HIS A 242 -26.67 -3.60 14.97
C HIS A 242 -25.38 -4.20 14.36
N VAL A 243 -24.33 -3.38 14.26
CA VAL A 243 -22.97 -3.78 13.86
C VAL A 243 -21.95 -3.22 14.85
N ASP A 244 -20.75 -3.80 14.89
CA ASP A 244 -19.65 -3.31 15.72
C ASP A 244 -19.31 -1.85 15.40
N GLN A 245 -18.95 -1.05 16.44
CA GLN A 245 -18.64 0.37 16.31
C GLN A 245 -17.47 0.67 15.38
N SER A 246 -16.55 -0.29 15.18
CA SER A 246 -15.43 -0.17 14.24
C SER A 246 -15.86 -0.33 12.79
N THR A 247 -17.09 -0.75 12.53
CA THR A 247 -17.64 -0.89 11.18
C THR A 247 -17.86 0.47 10.53
N ARG A 248 -17.50 0.58 9.24
CA ARG A 248 -17.82 1.75 8.40
C ARG A 248 -18.50 1.23 7.14
N ILE A 249 -19.67 1.82 6.83
CA ILE A 249 -20.44 1.54 5.62
C ILE A 249 -20.63 2.86 4.89
N HIS A 250 -20.22 2.94 3.64
CA HIS A 250 -20.38 4.11 2.79
C HIS A 250 -21.07 3.71 1.51
N TYR A 251 -21.85 4.60 0.91
CA TYR A 251 -22.40 4.38 -0.42
C TYR A 251 -22.61 5.68 -1.19
N VAL A 252 -22.71 5.55 -2.48
CA VAL A 252 -23.14 6.60 -3.40
C VAL A 252 -24.03 5.99 -4.48
N ILE A 253 -25.13 6.65 -4.81
CA ILE A 253 -25.97 6.29 -5.95
C ILE A 253 -25.25 6.82 -7.21
N THR A 254 -24.84 5.92 -8.09
CA THR A 254 -24.10 6.24 -9.33
C THR A 254 -25.02 6.40 -10.53
N LYS A 255 -26.21 5.77 -10.47
CA LYS A 255 -27.31 5.91 -11.43
C LYS A 255 -28.64 5.86 -10.69
N GLY A 256 -29.52 6.81 -10.93
CA GLY A 256 -30.83 6.90 -10.25
C GLY A 256 -32.02 7.23 -11.18
N GLY A 257 -31.82 7.15 -12.51
CA GLY A 257 -32.80 7.57 -13.52
C GLY A 257 -32.36 8.87 -14.19
N GLU A 258 -33.12 9.26 -15.25
CA GLU A 258 -32.76 10.40 -16.11
C GLU A 258 -33.81 11.53 -16.00
N ALA A 259 -35.08 11.22 -15.82
CA ALA A 259 -36.18 12.22 -15.75
C ALA A 259 -37.26 11.79 -14.79
N PRO A 260 -37.86 12.70 -13.99
CA PRO A 260 -38.80 12.37 -12.92
C PRO A 260 -40.20 11.92 -13.43
N ASN A 261 -40.50 12.13 -14.70
CA ASN A 261 -41.76 11.69 -15.32
C ASN A 261 -41.63 10.26 -15.98
N VAL A 262 -40.47 9.64 -15.82
CA VAL A 262 -40.20 8.26 -16.29
C VAL A 262 -39.81 7.41 -15.08
N VAL A 263 -40.56 6.32 -14.81
CA VAL A 263 -40.20 5.36 -13.76
C VAL A 263 -38.84 4.72 -14.15
N PRO A 264 -37.78 4.83 -13.30
CA PRO A 264 -36.46 4.30 -13.63
C PRO A 264 -36.48 2.77 -13.76
N ASP A 265 -36.10 2.24 -14.90
CA ASP A 265 -35.94 0.81 -15.14
C ASP A 265 -34.54 0.27 -14.83
N PHE A 266 -33.59 1.17 -14.57
CA PHE A 266 -32.23 0.85 -14.12
C PHE A 266 -31.76 1.84 -13.08
N ALA A 267 -31.12 1.31 -11.99
CA ALA A 267 -30.40 2.11 -11.02
C ALA A 267 -29.19 1.35 -10.47
N GLU A 268 -28.13 2.08 -10.08
CA GLU A 268 -26.89 1.53 -9.53
C GLU A 268 -26.47 2.28 -8.28
N VAL A 269 -26.08 1.55 -7.23
CA VAL A 269 -25.50 2.09 -6.01
C VAL A 269 -24.17 1.39 -5.70
N TYR A 270 -23.14 2.17 -5.36
CA TYR A 270 -21.81 1.67 -5.04
C TYR A 270 -21.57 1.72 -3.54
N TYR A 271 -21.30 0.56 -2.92
CA TYR A 271 -21.10 0.37 -1.49
C TYR A 271 -19.67 0.02 -1.14
N TYR A 272 -19.22 0.52 0.02
CA TYR A 272 -18.04 0.07 0.77
C TYR A 272 -18.47 -0.40 2.16
N SER A 273 -17.93 -1.55 2.59
CA SER A 273 -17.95 -2.03 3.98
C SER A 273 -16.53 -2.20 4.48
N ARG A 274 -16.21 -1.62 5.65
CA ARG A 274 -14.87 -1.66 6.25
C ARG A 274 -14.94 -2.03 7.73
N HIS A 275 -13.93 -2.76 8.19
CA HIS A 275 -13.75 -3.09 9.62
C HIS A 275 -12.27 -3.39 9.89
N THR A 276 -11.87 -3.41 11.17
CA THR A 276 -10.52 -3.81 11.60
C THR A 276 -10.23 -5.29 11.41
N ARG A 277 -11.24 -6.10 11.09
CA ARG A 277 -11.17 -7.55 10.90
C ARG A 277 -11.99 -7.96 9.67
N ARG A 278 -11.40 -8.75 8.78
CA ARG A 278 -12.02 -9.24 7.54
C ARG A 278 -13.27 -10.10 7.76
N ASP A 279 -13.27 -10.93 8.84
CA ASP A 279 -14.42 -11.79 9.15
C ASP A 279 -15.68 -10.98 9.49
N GLU A 280 -15.53 -9.84 10.15
CA GLU A 280 -16.64 -8.90 10.37
C GLU A 280 -17.05 -8.19 9.07
N VAL A 281 -16.09 -7.81 8.21
CA VAL A 281 -16.40 -7.26 6.88
C VAL A 281 -17.25 -8.24 6.07
N ILE A 282 -16.91 -9.54 6.08
CA ILE A 282 -17.66 -10.57 5.36
C ILE A 282 -19.10 -10.64 5.89
N LYS A 283 -19.30 -10.77 7.22
CA LYS A 283 -20.63 -10.83 7.85
C LYS A 283 -21.48 -9.60 7.53
N VAL A 284 -20.90 -8.41 7.63
CA VAL A 284 -21.60 -7.16 7.34
C VAL A 284 -21.96 -7.06 5.86
N PHE A 285 -21.02 -7.44 4.97
CA PHE A 285 -21.26 -7.44 3.54
C PHE A 285 -22.37 -8.42 3.12
N ASP A 286 -22.43 -9.61 3.70
CA ASP A 286 -23.51 -10.58 3.46
C ASP A 286 -24.87 -10.02 3.87
N ARG A 287 -24.93 -9.24 4.96
CA ARG A 287 -26.17 -8.54 5.36
C ARG A 287 -26.55 -7.43 4.38
N ILE A 288 -25.55 -6.71 3.81
CA ILE A 288 -25.81 -5.72 2.74
C ILE A 288 -26.39 -6.41 1.50
N VAL A 289 -25.83 -7.56 1.10
CA VAL A 289 -26.37 -8.37 -0.02
C VAL A 289 -27.80 -8.82 0.27
N ASN A 290 -28.11 -9.24 1.51
CA ASN A 290 -29.47 -9.65 1.89
C ASN A 290 -30.45 -8.46 1.87
N ALA A 291 -30.01 -7.26 2.29
CA ALA A 291 -30.82 -6.05 2.15
C ALA A 291 -31.15 -5.73 0.67
N ALA A 292 -30.17 -5.88 -0.23
CA ALA A 292 -30.38 -5.70 -1.67
C ALA A 292 -31.39 -6.71 -2.23
N LYS A 293 -31.27 -7.99 -1.86
CA LYS A 293 -32.23 -9.04 -2.28
C LYS A 293 -33.64 -8.77 -1.74
N GLY A 294 -33.75 -8.35 -0.46
CA GLY A 294 -35.04 -7.99 0.17
C GLY A 294 -35.67 -6.76 -0.52
N ALA A 295 -34.88 -5.77 -0.87
CA ALA A 295 -35.33 -4.59 -1.60
C ALA A 295 -35.87 -4.97 -3.01
N ALA A 296 -35.14 -5.78 -3.74
CA ALA A 296 -35.59 -6.24 -5.06
C ALA A 296 -36.92 -7.02 -4.98
N LEU A 297 -37.04 -7.94 -4.02
CA LEU A 297 -38.27 -8.69 -3.78
C LEU A 297 -39.45 -7.76 -3.44
N GLY A 298 -39.23 -6.84 -2.49
CA GLY A 298 -40.28 -5.93 -2.03
C GLY A 298 -40.78 -4.91 -3.05
N THR A 299 -39.91 -4.50 -3.99
CA THR A 299 -40.24 -3.53 -5.04
C THR A 299 -40.65 -4.18 -6.38
N GLY A 300 -40.61 -5.51 -6.47
CA GLY A 300 -40.90 -6.24 -7.70
C GLY A 300 -39.87 -6.01 -8.82
N THR A 301 -38.62 -5.73 -8.45
CA THR A 301 -37.47 -5.56 -9.35
C THR A 301 -36.56 -6.80 -9.31
N THR A 302 -35.55 -6.86 -10.17
CA THR A 302 -34.47 -7.84 -10.07
C THR A 302 -33.15 -7.14 -9.74
N MET A 303 -32.15 -7.90 -9.25
CA MET A 303 -30.85 -7.30 -8.91
C MET A 303 -29.69 -8.23 -9.23
N ASP A 304 -28.56 -7.64 -9.50
CA ASP A 304 -27.25 -8.27 -9.41
C ASP A 304 -26.25 -7.39 -8.63
N TYR A 305 -25.05 -7.89 -8.38
CA TYR A 305 -23.95 -7.05 -7.91
C TYR A 305 -22.62 -7.50 -8.46
N GLU A 306 -21.73 -6.55 -8.65
CA GLU A 306 -20.36 -6.74 -9.08
C GLU A 306 -19.40 -6.37 -7.95
N MET A 307 -18.55 -7.32 -7.52
CA MET A 307 -17.45 -7.02 -6.61
C MET A 307 -16.47 -6.06 -7.30
N ILE A 308 -16.14 -4.96 -6.65
CA ILE A 308 -15.20 -3.96 -7.17
C ILE A 308 -13.84 -4.07 -6.49
N GLY A 309 -13.81 -4.21 -5.17
CA GLY A 309 -12.57 -4.34 -4.40
C GLY A 309 -12.79 -5.13 -3.12
N GLY A 310 -11.69 -5.57 -2.55
CA GLY A 310 -11.70 -6.26 -1.26
C GLY A 310 -10.28 -6.57 -0.83
N THR A 311 -9.90 -6.11 0.37
CA THR A 311 -8.58 -6.33 0.96
C THR A 311 -8.71 -6.78 2.40
N HIS A 312 -7.77 -7.60 2.84
CA HIS A 312 -7.63 -7.97 4.25
C HIS A 312 -7.10 -6.79 5.07
N GLU A 313 -7.32 -6.83 6.38
CA GLU A 313 -6.60 -6.01 7.35
C GLU A 313 -5.11 -6.35 7.35
N LEU A 314 -4.26 -5.44 7.86
CA LEU A 314 -2.82 -5.71 7.99
C LEU A 314 -2.54 -6.53 9.25
N LEU A 315 -1.88 -7.68 9.08
CA LEU A 315 -1.42 -8.55 10.17
C LEU A 315 -0.02 -8.12 10.64
N HIS A 316 0.07 -7.48 11.80
CA HIS A 316 1.32 -6.98 12.33
C HIS A 316 2.18 -8.05 13.01
N ILE A 317 3.48 -8.07 12.68
CA ILE A 317 4.49 -8.93 13.31
C ILE A 317 5.39 -8.07 14.18
N GLU A 318 5.15 -8.07 15.49
CA GLU A 318 5.79 -7.15 16.43
C GLU A 318 7.31 -7.33 16.51
N SER A 319 7.79 -8.58 16.44
CA SER A 319 9.22 -8.90 16.45
C SER A 319 9.96 -8.25 15.28
N LEU A 320 9.39 -8.27 14.07
CA LEU A 320 9.92 -7.57 12.89
C LEU A 320 9.76 -6.05 13.02
N GLN A 321 8.61 -5.60 13.52
CA GLN A 321 8.33 -4.17 13.66
C GLN A 321 9.34 -3.48 14.56
N LYS A 322 9.68 -4.11 15.69
CA LYS A 322 10.74 -3.62 16.61
C LYS A 322 12.13 -3.62 15.95
N GLN A 323 12.41 -4.61 15.09
CA GLN A 323 13.68 -4.67 14.36
C GLN A 323 13.79 -3.53 13.34
N VAL A 324 12.74 -3.31 12.56
CA VAL A 324 12.67 -2.20 11.61
C VAL A 324 12.76 -0.84 12.30
N TYR A 325 12.08 -0.67 13.44
CA TYR A 325 12.18 0.54 14.26
C TYR A 325 13.63 0.85 14.65
N LYS A 326 14.36 -0.13 15.21
CA LYS A 326 15.78 0.02 15.57
C LYS A 326 16.65 0.39 14.36
N ASN A 327 16.32 -0.17 13.19
CA ASN A 327 17.05 0.13 11.97
C ASN A 327 16.76 1.54 11.47
N LEU A 328 15.51 1.96 11.52
CA LEU A 328 15.12 3.33 11.16
C LEU A 328 15.76 4.36 12.12
N GLU A 329 15.79 4.09 13.44
CA GLU A 329 16.52 4.94 14.41
C GLU A 329 18.01 5.03 14.09
N LYS A 330 18.64 3.91 13.70
CA LYS A 330 20.06 3.87 13.33
C LYS A 330 20.38 4.64 12.05
N ILE A 331 19.51 4.59 11.06
CA ILE A 331 19.62 5.36 9.82
C ILE A 331 19.35 6.85 10.11
N GLY A 332 18.34 7.12 10.94
CA GLY A 332 17.91 8.47 11.30
C GLY A 332 17.09 9.16 10.21
N GLY A 333 16.71 10.39 10.51
CA GLY A 333 16.08 11.29 9.57
C GLY A 333 17.11 12.12 8.78
N TYR A 334 16.69 13.27 8.29
CA TYR A 334 17.53 14.16 7.50
C TYR A 334 17.17 15.63 7.74
N ASN A 335 18.13 16.52 7.54
CA ASN A 335 17.93 17.96 7.69
C ASN A 335 17.51 18.61 6.37
N TYR A 336 16.63 19.61 6.46
CA TYR A 336 16.29 20.48 5.33
C TYR A 336 17.42 21.50 5.08
N SER A 337 17.71 21.74 3.80
CA SER A 337 18.50 22.88 3.36
C SER A 337 17.66 24.16 3.46
N GLU A 338 18.29 25.33 3.37
CA GLU A 338 17.58 26.62 3.38
C GLU A 338 16.49 26.71 2.28
N LYS A 339 16.76 26.14 1.11
CA LYS A 339 15.78 26.10 0.01
C LYS A 339 14.59 25.21 0.37
N GLU A 340 14.83 24.07 1.01
CA GLU A 340 13.79 23.14 1.45
C GLU A 340 12.97 23.70 2.61
N ILE A 341 13.60 24.46 3.53
CA ILE A 341 12.89 25.18 4.59
C ILE A 341 11.89 26.17 3.97
N LYS A 342 12.33 27.02 3.03
CA LYS A 342 11.45 27.98 2.37
C LYS A 342 10.30 27.31 1.62
N PHE A 343 10.54 26.15 1.00
CA PHE A 343 9.49 25.37 0.36
C PHE A 343 8.52 24.81 1.41
N ALA A 344 9.05 24.21 2.50
CA ALA A 344 8.27 23.59 3.55
C ALA A 344 7.41 24.59 4.33
N GLU A 345 7.93 25.81 4.61
CA GLU A 345 7.16 26.90 5.22
C GLU A 345 5.91 27.25 4.40
N LYS A 346 6.05 27.40 3.08
CA LYS A 346 4.91 27.71 2.18
C LYS A 346 3.90 26.57 2.11
N ILE A 347 4.36 25.31 2.12
CA ILE A 347 3.45 24.17 2.21
C ILE A 347 2.71 24.20 3.55
N SER A 348 3.42 24.44 4.66
CA SER A 348 2.81 24.50 6.00
C SER A 348 1.79 25.64 6.12
N GLU A 349 2.10 26.83 5.55
CA GLU A 349 1.14 27.94 5.44
C GLU A 349 -0.15 27.51 4.71
N SER A 350 -0.01 26.77 3.60
CA SER A 350 -1.17 26.27 2.84
C SER A 350 -2.02 25.26 3.60
N LEU A 351 -1.45 24.63 4.63
CA LEU A 351 -2.12 23.67 5.53
C LEU A 351 -2.66 24.36 6.81
N GLY A 352 -2.36 25.64 7.01
CA GLY A 352 -2.74 26.37 8.24
C GLY A 352 -2.00 25.89 9.49
N ILE A 353 -0.77 25.35 9.37
CA ILE A 353 0.02 24.82 10.45
C ILE A 353 1.40 25.49 10.51
N LYS A 354 2.07 25.40 11.68
CA LYS A 354 3.47 25.78 11.84
C LYS A 354 4.36 24.61 11.43
N LEU A 355 5.41 24.89 10.64
CA LEU A 355 6.42 23.90 10.31
C LEU A 355 7.13 23.39 11.56
N ASN A 356 7.23 22.07 11.71
CA ASN A 356 8.05 21.40 12.71
C ASN A 356 8.96 20.37 12.03
N THR A 357 10.24 20.67 11.87
CA THR A 357 11.21 19.81 11.17
C THR A 357 11.64 18.60 11.99
N GLU A 358 11.41 18.56 13.31
CA GLU A 358 11.76 17.42 14.18
C GLU A 358 11.13 16.09 13.69
N TYR A 359 9.96 16.17 13.04
CA TYR A 359 9.30 15.01 12.45
C TYR A 359 10.05 14.38 11.28
N VAL A 360 10.97 15.13 10.67
CA VAL A 360 11.81 14.70 9.54
C VAL A 360 13.23 14.41 9.99
N GLU A 361 13.77 15.21 10.91
CA GLU A 361 15.12 15.08 11.46
C GLU A 361 15.27 13.86 12.38
N GLY A 362 14.21 13.52 13.11
CA GLY A 362 14.14 12.38 14.02
C GLY A 362 13.26 11.25 13.54
N VAL A 363 13.16 10.23 14.39
CA VAL A 363 12.24 9.09 14.24
C VAL A 363 11.22 9.16 15.37
N GLN A 364 9.94 9.01 15.05
CA GLN A 364 8.88 9.06 16.04
C GLN A 364 9.00 7.89 17.03
N PRO A 365 8.77 8.12 18.33
CA PRO A 365 8.84 7.08 19.35
C PRO A 365 7.96 5.87 18.98
N TYR A 366 8.49 4.68 19.26
CA TYR A 366 7.74 3.45 19.01
C TYR A 366 6.55 3.33 19.96
N ASN A 367 5.36 3.23 19.40
CA ASN A 367 4.12 2.96 20.13
C ASN A 367 3.55 1.61 19.64
N PRO A 368 3.49 0.57 20.48
CA PRO A 368 2.95 -0.74 20.11
C PRO A 368 1.42 -0.75 19.99
N SER A 369 0.74 0.29 20.48
CA SER A 369 -0.73 0.35 20.42
C SER A 369 -1.23 0.53 19.01
N ILE A 370 -2.17 -0.34 18.60
CA ILE A 370 -2.84 -0.26 17.32
C ILE A 370 -4.21 0.39 17.52
N GLU A 371 -4.27 1.71 17.29
CA GLU A 371 -5.55 2.42 17.34
C GLU A 371 -6.21 2.43 15.96
N ALA A 372 -7.45 1.98 15.90
CA ALA A 372 -8.21 1.90 14.63
C ALA A 372 -8.68 3.26 14.07
N LYS A 373 -8.53 4.35 14.83
CA LYS A 373 -8.99 5.67 14.42
C LYS A 373 -8.19 6.23 13.24
N GLY A 374 -8.89 6.63 12.19
CA GLY A 374 -8.31 7.35 11.06
C GLY A 374 -7.49 6.48 10.09
N SER A 375 -7.73 5.17 10.05
CA SER A 375 -7.00 4.27 9.16
C SER A 375 -7.66 4.12 7.80
N GLY A 376 -6.82 4.05 6.75
CA GLY A 376 -7.21 3.61 5.41
C GLY A 376 -7.20 2.10 5.27
N SER A 377 -7.19 1.64 4.02
CA SER A 377 -6.97 0.25 3.64
C SER A 377 -5.77 0.18 2.71
N THR A 378 -5.07 -0.95 2.67
CA THR A 378 -4.03 -1.25 1.68
C THR A 378 -4.09 -2.72 1.31
N ASP A 379 -3.75 -3.05 0.08
CA ASP A 379 -3.69 -4.43 -0.39
C ASP A 379 -2.43 -5.18 0.11
N VAL A 380 -1.49 -4.50 0.80
CA VAL A 380 -0.44 -5.15 1.62
C VAL A 380 -1.05 -6.02 2.71
N GLY A 381 -2.28 -5.72 3.15
CA GLY A 381 -3.04 -6.57 4.07
C GLY A 381 -3.07 -8.03 3.61
N ASP A 382 -3.41 -8.27 2.35
CA ASP A 382 -3.46 -9.62 1.77
C ASP A 382 -2.11 -10.33 1.78
N VAL A 383 -1.02 -9.62 1.44
CA VAL A 383 0.35 -10.14 1.54
C VAL A 383 0.67 -10.55 2.98
N SER A 384 0.24 -9.75 3.96
CA SER A 384 0.50 -10.00 5.38
C SER A 384 -0.18 -11.26 5.93
N PHE A 385 -1.17 -11.81 5.21
CA PHE A 385 -1.78 -13.12 5.51
C PHE A 385 -1.14 -14.27 4.72
N ALA A 386 -0.31 -14.00 3.74
CA ALA A 386 0.47 -15.04 3.05
C ALA A 386 1.79 -15.35 3.78
N LEU A 387 2.50 -14.32 4.25
CA LEU A 387 3.78 -14.46 4.93
C LEU A 387 4.01 -13.32 5.95
N PRO A 388 4.94 -13.48 6.93
CA PRO A 388 5.30 -12.42 7.85
C PRO A 388 5.73 -11.16 7.08
N THR A 389 5.01 -10.06 7.30
CA THR A 389 5.18 -8.79 6.57
C THR A 389 5.45 -7.66 7.55
N VAL A 390 6.37 -6.77 7.20
CA VAL A 390 6.67 -5.59 8.01
C VAL A 390 6.92 -4.37 7.14
N GLY A 391 6.43 -3.22 7.63
CA GLY A 391 6.63 -1.94 6.98
C GLY A 391 6.88 -0.81 7.96
N PHE A 392 7.25 0.35 7.43
CA PHE A 392 7.46 1.59 8.16
C PHE A 392 7.16 2.79 7.28
N ASN A 393 7.14 3.98 7.88
CA ASN A 393 6.97 5.24 7.16
C ASN A 393 8.28 6.02 7.14
N ALA A 394 8.61 6.62 6.00
CA ALA A 394 9.67 7.60 5.86
C ALA A 394 9.10 8.96 5.43
N ALA A 395 9.64 10.03 6.00
CA ALA A 395 9.24 11.38 5.67
C ALA A 395 9.67 11.74 4.24
N THR A 396 8.72 11.85 3.35
CA THR A 396 8.90 12.26 1.95
C THR A 396 8.10 13.52 1.62
N TRP A 397 7.29 13.94 2.57
CA TRP A 397 6.46 15.14 2.52
C TRP A 397 6.80 16.08 3.67
N VAL A 398 6.39 17.32 3.53
CA VAL A 398 6.48 18.31 4.61
C VAL A 398 5.63 17.84 5.79
N PRO A 399 6.10 17.95 7.04
CA PRO A 399 5.33 17.58 8.23
C PRO A 399 3.90 18.12 8.23
N GLY A 400 2.94 17.25 8.57
CA GLY A 400 1.51 17.58 8.56
C GLY A 400 0.82 17.49 7.20
N THR A 401 1.55 17.22 6.12
CA THR A 401 0.95 16.98 4.80
C THR A 401 0.10 15.71 4.81
N PRO A 402 -1.19 15.77 4.47
CA PRO A 402 -2.00 14.58 4.30
C PRO A 402 -1.68 13.87 2.98
N ALA A 403 -1.78 12.54 2.97
CA ALA A 403 -1.80 11.78 1.73
C ALA A 403 -2.97 12.22 0.83
N HIS A 404 -2.90 11.92 -0.47
CA HIS A 404 -3.92 12.27 -1.48
C HIS A 404 -4.17 13.79 -1.58
N SER A 405 -3.12 14.60 -1.41
CA SER A 405 -3.16 16.05 -1.52
C SER A 405 -2.18 16.57 -2.58
N TRP A 406 -2.45 17.76 -3.10
CA TRP A 406 -1.51 18.42 -4.02
C TRP A 406 -0.16 18.71 -3.35
N GLN A 407 -0.16 18.96 -2.04
CA GLN A 407 1.05 19.20 -1.26
C GLN A 407 1.96 17.94 -1.24
N ALA A 408 1.36 16.75 -1.14
CA ALA A 408 2.10 15.49 -1.20
C ALA A 408 2.74 15.28 -2.58
N VAL A 409 2.00 15.55 -3.67
CA VAL A 409 2.55 15.51 -5.03
C VAL A 409 3.71 16.49 -5.20
N ALA A 410 3.51 17.74 -4.77
CA ALA A 410 4.51 18.80 -4.88
C ALA A 410 5.80 18.43 -4.12
N ALA A 411 5.71 18.02 -2.86
CA ALA A 411 6.86 17.66 -2.04
C ALA A 411 7.59 16.41 -2.56
N GLY A 412 6.84 15.38 -2.99
CA GLY A 412 7.38 14.14 -3.56
C GLY A 412 8.25 14.36 -4.79
N GLY A 413 7.95 15.37 -5.62
CA GLY A 413 8.74 15.75 -6.79
C GLY A 413 10.03 16.54 -6.50
N THR A 414 10.29 16.88 -5.22
CA THR A 414 11.46 17.69 -4.80
C THR A 414 12.55 16.84 -4.12
N SER A 415 13.64 17.51 -3.75
CA SER A 415 14.72 16.91 -2.94
C SER A 415 14.26 16.43 -1.56
N ILE A 416 13.14 16.96 -1.02
CA ILE A 416 12.51 16.48 0.22
C ILE A 416 12.07 15.02 0.03
N GLY A 417 11.32 14.74 -1.03
CA GLY A 417 10.90 13.38 -1.38
C GLY A 417 12.09 12.44 -1.57
N ILE A 418 13.12 12.89 -2.31
CA ILE A 418 14.32 12.10 -2.58
C ILE A 418 15.10 11.75 -1.30
N LYS A 419 15.25 12.68 -0.37
CA LYS A 419 15.92 12.40 0.93
C LYS A 419 15.17 11.33 1.72
N GLY A 420 13.85 11.45 1.85
CA GLY A 420 13.03 10.44 2.52
C GLY A 420 13.06 9.07 1.82
N MET A 421 13.07 9.05 0.48
CA MET A 421 13.26 7.85 -0.33
C MET A 421 14.58 7.14 -0.01
N LEU A 422 15.69 7.87 0.12
CA LEU A 422 16.99 7.29 0.46
C LEU A 422 17.02 6.76 1.90
N THR A 423 16.39 7.45 2.86
CA THR A 423 16.19 6.94 4.23
C THR A 423 15.44 5.61 4.21
N ALA A 424 14.37 5.52 3.43
CA ALA A 424 13.60 4.30 3.28
C ALA A 424 14.42 3.16 2.65
N ALA A 425 15.13 3.44 1.57
CA ALA A 425 15.99 2.46 0.89
C ALA A 425 17.05 1.87 1.84
N LYS A 426 17.71 2.71 2.62
CA LYS A 426 18.72 2.30 3.60
C LYS A 426 18.12 1.46 4.74
N THR A 427 16.96 1.84 5.25
CA THR A 427 16.27 1.10 6.33
C THR A 427 15.83 -0.28 5.86
N LEU A 428 15.23 -0.39 4.66
CA LEU A 428 14.90 -1.68 4.04
C LEU A 428 16.15 -2.53 3.82
N ALA A 429 17.21 -1.94 3.25
CA ALA A 429 18.46 -2.64 2.96
C ALA A 429 19.10 -3.18 4.24
N LEU A 430 19.22 -2.36 5.29
CA LEU A 430 19.76 -2.79 6.58
C LEU A 430 18.93 -3.93 7.18
N THR A 431 17.61 -3.83 7.12
CA THR A 431 16.73 -4.88 7.61
C THR A 431 16.91 -6.18 6.84
N GLY A 432 16.93 -6.12 5.50
CA GLY A 432 17.13 -7.30 4.65
C GLY A 432 18.50 -7.97 4.88
N MET A 433 19.57 -7.19 5.01
CA MET A 433 20.90 -7.73 5.30
C MET A 433 20.94 -8.45 6.66
N GLN A 434 20.29 -7.91 7.69
CA GLN A 434 20.20 -8.56 9.00
C GLN A 434 19.36 -9.84 8.97
N LEU A 435 18.30 -9.88 8.16
CA LEU A 435 17.52 -11.11 7.95
C LEU A 435 18.35 -12.20 7.23
N ILE A 436 19.27 -11.83 6.34
CA ILE A 436 20.22 -12.76 5.71
C ILE A 436 21.21 -13.31 6.76
N ASP A 437 21.66 -12.48 7.68
CA ASP A 437 22.71 -12.85 8.65
C ASP A 437 22.18 -13.59 9.88
N ASP A 438 20.94 -13.30 10.30
CA ASP A 438 20.34 -13.89 11.50
C ASP A 438 19.03 -14.65 11.20
N PRO A 439 19.10 -15.95 10.91
CA PRO A 439 17.94 -16.78 10.69
C PRO A 439 16.95 -16.82 11.87
N LYS A 440 17.37 -16.46 13.09
CA LYS A 440 16.50 -16.44 14.26
C LYS A 440 15.44 -15.34 14.14
N LEU A 441 15.75 -14.21 13.49
CA LEU A 441 14.78 -13.15 13.23
C LEU A 441 13.62 -13.69 12.40
N ILE A 442 13.92 -14.46 11.36
CA ILE A 442 12.91 -15.08 10.48
C ILE A 442 12.11 -16.15 11.24
N ALA A 443 12.80 -17.02 11.99
CA ALA A 443 12.14 -18.08 12.77
C ALA A 443 11.16 -17.51 13.80
N ASN A 444 11.54 -16.44 14.51
CA ASN A 444 10.68 -15.76 15.48
C ASN A 444 9.47 -15.11 14.78
N ALA A 445 9.69 -14.44 13.65
CA ALA A 445 8.63 -13.83 12.87
C ALA A 445 7.62 -14.87 12.36
N LYS A 446 8.09 -16.00 11.83
CA LYS A 446 7.23 -17.09 11.37
C LYS A 446 6.42 -17.70 12.51
N LYS A 447 7.02 -17.88 13.68
CA LYS A 447 6.31 -18.38 14.87
C LYS A 447 5.19 -17.42 15.31
N GLU A 448 5.50 -16.13 15.37
CA GLU A 448 4.53 -15.08 15.71
C GLU A 448 3.39 -15.01 14.65
N PHE A 449 3.75 -15.09 13.38
CA PHE A 449 2.82 -15.08 12.26
C PHE A 449 1.81 -16.22 12.33
N ILE A 450 2.29 -17.46 12.54
CA ILE A 450 1.41 -18.64 12.66
C ILE A 450 0.47 -18.49 13.87
N LEU A 451 0.99 -17.96 14.99
CA LEU A 451 0.19 -17.74 16.20
C LEU A 451 -0.93 -16.71 15.95
N LYS A 452 -0.62 -15.60 15.29
CA LYS A 452 -1.57 -14.50 15.05
C LYS A 452 -2.56 -14.79 13.94
N ARG A 453 -2.08 -15.36 12.83
CA ARG A 453 -2.92 -15.73 11.69
C ARG A 453 -3.82 -16.92 11.96
N GLY A 454 -3.36 -17.85 12.77
CA GLY A 454 -3.93 -19.19 12.97
C GLY A 454 -3.27 -20.23 12.04
N LYS A 455 -2.97 -21.42 12.59
CA LYS A 455 -2.29 -22.50 11.85
C LYS A 455 -3.14 -23.07 10.71
N ASP A 456 -4.46 -23.09 10.89
CA ASP A 456 -5.43 -23.68 9.95
C ASP A 456 -6.04 -22.62 9.01
N PHE A 457 -5.47 -21.41 8.98
CA PHE A 457 -5.95 -20.34 8.12
C PHE A 457 -5.71 -20.65 6.66
N ILE A 458 -6.78 -20.55 5.86
CA ILE A 458 -6.73 -20.65 4.40
C ILE A 458 -7.01 -19.27 3.83
N TYR A 459 -6.08 -18.76 3.03
CA TYR A 459 -6.26 -17.47 2.38
C TYR A 459 -7.39 -17.52 1.35
N MET A 460 -8.35 -16.61 1.48
CA MET A 460 -9.43 -16.39 0.53
C MET A 460 -9.52 -14.89 0.21
N PRO A 461 -9.31 -14.47 -1.04
CA PRO A 461 -9.37 -13.07 -1.40
C PRO A 461 -10.79 -12.52 -1.25
N LEU A 462 -10.94 -11.34 -0.65
CA LEU A 462 -12.26 -10.73 -0.44
C LEU A 462 -12.90 -10.25 -1.74
N ILE A 463 -12.12 -10.09 -2.82
CA ILE A 463 -12.61 -9.83 -4.19
C ILE A 463 -13.19 -11.06 -4.89
N GLY A 464 -13.10 -12.27 -4.28
CA GLY A 464 -13.53 -13.52 -4.90
C GLY A 464 -12.73 -13.86 -6.16
N ASP A 465 -13.43 -14.39 -7.18
CA ASP A 465 -12.82 -14.83 -8.44
C ASP A 465 -12.70 -13.73 -9.51
N ARG A 466 -13.01 -12.48 -9.15
CA ARG A 466 -12.91 -11.34 -10.06
C ARG A 466 -11.54 -11.27 -10.73
N LYS A 467 -11.51 -11.08 -12.04
CA LYS A 467 -10.27 -10.79 -12.77
C LYS A 467 -9.82 -9.34 -12.53
N PRO A 468 -8.51 -9.03 -12.68
CA PRO A 468 -8.05 -7.66 -12.65
C PRO A 468 -8.84 -6.79 -13.63
N ALA A 469 -9.39 -5.68 -13.14
CA ALA A 469 -10.14 -4.73 -13.96
C ALA A 469 -9.18 -3.75 -14.65
N LEU A 470 -8.45 -4.22 -15.66
CA LEU A 470 -7.36 -3.48 -16.30
C LEU A 470 -7.77 -2.11 -16.87
N ASN A 471 -9.07 -1.87 -17.04
CA ASN A 471 -9.64 -0.65 -17.58
C ASN A 471 -10.40 0.21 -16.55
N TYR A 472 -10.24 -0.02 -15.25
CA TYR A 472 -11.03 0.68 -14.23
C TYR A 472 -10.73 2.18 -14.12
N ARG A 473 -9.65 2.64 -14.75
CA ARG A 473 -9.21 4.06 -14.83
C ARG A 473 -9.41 4.69 -16.21
N ASN A 474 -9.98 3.97 -17.18
CA ASN A 474 -10.31 4.49 -18.51
C ASN A 474 -11.56 5.37 -18.48
#